data_23277a0e2734ce4bd8ea38ae2386523e
#
_entry.id   23277a0e2734ce4bd8ea38ae2386523e
#
_cell.length_a   1.000
_cell.length_b   1.000
_cell.length_c   1.000
_cell.angle_alpha   90.00
_cell.angle_beta   90.00
_cell.angle_gamma   90.00
#
_symmetry.space_group_name_H-M   'P 1'
#
loop_
_entity.id
_entity.type
_entity.pdbx_description
1 polymer ?
#
loop_
_entity_poly.entity_id
_entity_poly.type
_entity_poly.pdbx_seq_one_letter_code
_entity_poly.pdbx_strand_id
1 'polypeptide(L)'
;MSQSASNKAWQARREAAVVNGVGTLLPVFIERAQNAELWDVEGNRYIDFASGIAVLNTGHNHPKVVAAVRAQLEKFSHTCFQVTPYPGYIELAEKLNALVPGPTPKRTLFLSTGAEAVENAIKIARAHTGRSGTIAFKGGFHGRTMMGMALTGKVVPYKTGFGPFPGEVYHLPFPSDYLGVSEADVLAALDLCFSSDIEPTRVAAIIIEPVQGEGGFYPASASFMLRLRQLCDQHGILLICDEIQSGFCRTGKTFATEYAGIEPDIMTLAKSLAGGFPLSAVVGKAEVMNAAKPGGLGGTYAGSPIACAAALAVLEVIEEEQLNQRAQAQGEQIKARLQQLAERFDCIGDIRGPGAMVAMELVKQRDAARPDADLTKRLVAEAGKRGLVLLACGVRANVIRFLAPLTASPALVDEGLDLLEQALLAAQG
;
A
#
# COMPACT_ATOMS: atom_id res chain seq x y z
N MET A 1 26.89 -11.32 30.60
CA MET A 1 26.02 -10.22 30.12
C MET A 1 26.57 -9.77 28.78
N SER A 2 25.91 -10.13 27.65
CA SER A 2 26.36 -9.63 26.34
C SER A 2 26.18 -8.11 26.34
N GLN A 3 27.23 -7.38 25.99
CA GLN A 3 27.11 -5.94 25.71
C GLN A 3 25.95 -5.78 24.75
N SER A 4 24.88 -5.05 25.15
CA SER A 4 23.80 -4.66 24.25
C SER A 4 24.46 -3.89 23.12
N ALA A 5 24.44 -4.47 21.92
CA ALA A 5 25.10 -3.84 20.77
C ALA A 5 24.33 -2.56 20.43
N SER A 6 25.00 -1.43 20.42
CA SER A 6 24.40 -0.12 20.07
C SER A 6 23.87 -0.08 18.64
N ASN A 7 22.97 0.84 18.33
CA ASN A 7 22.51 1.11 16.97
C ASN A 7 23.70 1.30 16.00
N LYS A 8 24.74 2.00 16.43
CA LYS A 8 25.98 2.17 15.66
C LYS A 8 26.69 0.84 15.37
N ALA A 9 26.77 -0.06 16.34
CA ALA A 9 27.38 -1.37 16.13
C ALA A 9 26.57 -2.25 15.19
N TRP A 10 25.25 -2.23 15.30
CA TRP A 10 24.37 -2.92 14.37
C TRP A 10 24.43 -2.35 12.96
N GLN A 11 24.54 -1.02 12.81
CA GLN A 11 24.70 -0.36 11.52
C GLN A 11 25.99 -0.82 10.82
N ALA A 12 27.11 -0.87 11.52
CA ALA A 12 28.38 -1.37 10.96
C ALA A 12 28.27 -2.84 10.52
N ARG A 13 27.60 -3.70 11.30
CA ARG A 13 27.35 -5.10 10.91
C ARG A 13 26.46 -5.21 9.69
N ARG A 14 25.41 -4.37 9.60
CA ARG A 14 24.52 -4.29 8.43
C ARG A 14 25.30 -3.92 7.17
N GLU A 15 26.16 -2.91 7.23
CA GLU A 15 26.96 -2.46 6.10
C GLU A 15 27.91 -3.57 5.59
N ALA A 16 28.38 -4.41 6.49
CA ALA A 16 29.23 -5.55 6.13
C ALA A 16 28.47 -6.76 5.57
N ALA A 17 27.19 -6.96 5.94
CA ALA A 17 26.46 -8.20 5.67
C ALA A 17 25.27 -8.05 4.69
N VAL A 18 24.73 -6.86 4.51
CA VAL A 18 23.52 -6.61 3.72
C VAL A 18 23.85 -5.80 2.47
N VAL A 19 23.33 -6.23 1.33
CA VAL A 19 23.55 -5.54 0.04
C VAL A 19 23.09 -4.07 0.09
N ASN A 20 23.84 -3.19 -0.55
CA ASN A 20 23.59 -1.74 -0.53
C ASN A 20 22.22 -1.35 -1.15
N GLY A 21 21.67 -2.19 -2.03
CA GLY A 21 20.36 -1.97 -2.64
C GLY A 21 19.19 -1.95 -1.64
N VAL A 22 19.36 -2.52 -0.44
CA VAL A 22 18.39 -2.40 0.66
C VAL A 22 18.69 -1.13 1.44
N GLY A 23 17.97 -0.04 1.14
CA GLY A 23 18.11 1.24 1.83
C GLY A 23 17.65 1.18 3.30
N THR A 24 18.17 2.08 4.14
CA THR A 24 17.73 2.31 5.52
C THR A 24 17.34 3.77 5.66
N LEU A 25 16.11 4.03 6.05
CA LEU A 25 15.63 5.39 6.24
C LEU A 25 16.08 5.96 7.59
N LEU A 26 15.90 5.18 8.65
CA LEU A 26 16.25 5.54 10.02
C LEU A 26 17.19 4.46 10.58
N PRO A 27 18.47 4.79 10.92
CA PRO A 27 19.46 3.80 11.35
C PRO A 27 19.31 3.43 12.84
N VAL A 28 18.09 3.01 13.22
CA VAL A 28 17.76 2.46 14.53
C VAL A 28 17.35 1.00 14.38
N PHE A 29 17.77 0.15 15.30
CA PHE A 29 17.52 -1.30 15.24
C PHE A 29 16.51 -1.68 16.29
N ILE A 30 15.29 -2.06 15.83
CA ILE A 30 14.16 -2.33 16.71
C ILE A 30 14.31 -3.69 17.37
N GLU A 31 14.17 -3.73 18.68
CA GLU A 31 14.16 -4.94 19.50
C GLU A 31 12.74 -5.34 19.92
N ARG A 32 11.86 -4.35 20.16
CA ARG A 32 10.50 -4.60 20.63
C ARG A 32 9.53 -3.60 20.00
N ALA A 33 8.30 -4.07 19.76
CA ALA A 33 7.21 -3.23 19.26
C ALA A 33 5.88 -3.62 19.93
N GLN A 34 5.01 -2.64 20.16
CA GLN A 34 3.67 -2.87 20.68
C GLN A 34 2.72 -1.79 20.16
N ASN A 35 1.62 -2.19 19.52
CA ASN A 35 0.65 -1.29 18.91
C ASN A 35 1.32 -0.26 17.98
N ALA A 36 1.35 1.02 18.34
CA ALA A 36 1.96 2.11 17.55
C ALA A 36 3.31 2.60 18.14
N GLU A 37 3.98 1.78 18.91
CA GLU A 37 5.24 2.13 19.58
C GLU A 37 6.32 1.11 19.30
N LEU A 38 7.55 1.61 19.11
CA LEU A 38 8.76 0.82 18.87
C LEU A 38 9.81 1.14 19.93
N TRP A 39 10.64 0.17 20.28
CA TRP A 39 11.82 0.39 21.11
C TRP A 39 13.03 -0.22 20.41
N ASP A 40 14.09 0.56 20.32
CA ASP A 40 15.35 0.10 19.74
C ASP A 40 16.21 -0.68 20.75
N VAL A 41 17.32 -1.22 20.29
CA VAL A 41 18.28 -2.01 21.08
C VAL A 41 18.95 -1.21 22.21
N GLU A 42 18.85 0.09 22.21
CA GLU A 42 19.35 0.99 23.26
C GLU A 42 18.23 1.41 24.24
N GLY A 43 16.99 0.95 24.01
CA GLY A 43 15.82 1.24 24.83
C GLY A 43 15.12 2.56 24.51
N ASN A 44 15.51 3.27 23.44
CA ASN A 44 14.83 4.47 23.01
C ASN A 44 13.45 4.13 22.42
N ARG A 45 12.45 4.93 22.79
CA ARG A 45 11.05 4.79 22.33
C ARG A 45 10.81 5.63 21.08
N TYR A 46 10.02 5.08 20.15
CA TYR A 46 9.57 5.75 18.93
C TYR A 46 8.07 5.57 18.76
N ILE A 47 7.38 6.62 18.32
CA ILE A 47 6.00 6.54 17.82
C ILE A 47 6.06 6.17 16.33
N ASP A 48 5.31 5.13 15.95
CA ASP A 48 5.36 4.58 14.58
C ASP A 48 4.22 5.13 13.70
N PHE A 49 4.51 6.18 12.93
CA PHE A 49 3.62 6.67 11.88
C PHE A 49 3.92 6.06 10.50
N ALA A 50 4.71 4.98 10.47
CA ALA A 50 5.02 4.23 9.26
C ALA A 50 4.30 2.88 9.17
N SER A 51 4.03 2.23 10.31
CA SER A 51 3.37 0.91 10.41
C SER A 51 3.94 -0.13 9.45
N GLY A 52 5.29 -0.16 9.29
CA GLY A 52 5.92 -1.06 8.32
C GLY A 52 5.51 -0.80 6.87
N ILE A 53 5.21 0.44 6.49
CA ILE A 53 4.66 0.90 5.21
C ILE A 53 3.19 0.42 5.04
N ALA A 54 2.31 0.85 5.96
CA ALA A 54 0.88 0.51 5.98
C ALA A 54 0.58 -1.01 6.11
N VAL A 55 1.44 -1.74 6.79
CA VAL A 55 1.25 -3.19 7.01
C VAL A 55 0.47 -3.47 8.29
N LEU A 56 0.55 -2.58 9.27
CA LEU A 56 0.10 -2.83 10.63
C LEU A 56 -1.13 -1.97 11.01
N ASN A 57 -2.22 -2.09 10.26
CA ASN A 57 -3.47 -1.39 10.60
C ASN A 57 -4.00 -1.80 11.97
N THR A 58 -3.79 -3.06 12.39
CA THR A 58 -4.14 -3.58 13.72
C THR A 58 -3.06 -3.34 14.78
N GLY A 59 -1.97 -2.63 14.44
CA GLY A 59 -0.85 -2.39 15.35
C GLY A 59 0.11 -3.58 15.48
N HIS A 60 1.28 -3.30 16.06
CA HIS A 60 2.27 -4.32 16.35
C HIS A 60 1.76 -5.28 17.43
N ASN A 61 1.95 -6.58 17.20
CA ASN A 61 1.67 -7.64 18.16
C ASN A 61 0.25 -7.57 18.76
N HIS A 62 -0.76 -7.36 17.90
CA HIS A 62 -2.14 -7.39 18.37
C HIS A 62 -2.45 -8.73 19.07
N PRO A 63 -2.99 -8.75 20.32
CA PRO A 63 -3.11 -9.96 21.11
C PRO A 63 -3.88 -11.08 20.41
N LYS A 64 -4.97 -10.76 19.71
CA LYS A 64 -5.79 -11.72 18.99
C LYS A 64 -5.02 -12.36 17.82
N VAL A 65 -4.27 -11.55 17.06
CA VAL A 65 -3.44 -12.04 15.95
C VAL A 65 -2.32 -12.95 16.47
N VAL A 66 -1.64 -12.55 17.53
CA VAL A 66 -0.58 -13.36 18.18
C VAL A 66 -1.14 -14.69 18.70
N ALA A 67 -2.32 -14.68 19.32
CA ALA A 67 -2.97 -15.89 19.81
C ALA A 67 -3.30 -16.87 18.67
N ALA A 68 -3.88 -16.38 17.57
CA ALA A 68 -4.21 -17.19 16.40
C ALA A 68 -2.96 -17.82 15.75
N VAL A 69 -1.88 -17.06 15.64
CA VAL A 69 -0.59 -17.54 15.13
C VAL A 69 0.00 -18.64 16.02
N ARG A 70 0.01 -18.44 17.34
CA ARG A 70 0.47 -19.46 18.30
C ARG A 70 -0.34 -20.75 18.18
N ALA A 71 -1.66 -20.65 18.14
CA ALA A 71 -2.54 -21.81 18.00
C ALA A 71 -2.30 -22.57 16.67
N GLN A 72 -1.98 -21.85 15.58
CA GLN A 72 -1.63 -22.49 14.32
C GLN A 72 -0.26 -23.19 14.37
N LEU A 73 0.73 -22.60 15.03
CA LEU A 73 2.07 -23.21 15.18
C LEU A 73 2.03 -24.53 15.96
N GLU A 74 1.10 -24.68 16.91
CA GLU A 74 0.90 -25.93 17.65
C GLU A 74 0.32 -27.06 16.77
N LYS A 75 -0.33 -26.72 15.62
CA LYS A 75 -0.90 -27.71 14.70
C LYS A 75 0.14 -28.13 13.66
N PHE A 76 0.56 -27.21 12.80
CA PHE A 76 1.60 -27.39 11.78
C PHE A 76 2.01 -26.03 11.20
N SER A 77 3.23 -25.97 10.69
CA SER A 77 3.81 -24.74 10.11
C SER A 77 3.59 -24.61 8.61
N HIS A 78 3.62 -25.74 7.85
CA HIS A 78 3.57 -25.71 6.39
C HIS A 78 3.26 -27.11 5.82
N THR A 79 2.43 -27.15 4.76
CA THR A 79 2.16 -28.36 4.01
C THR A 79 2.19 -28.17 2.50
N CYS A 80 2.29 -26.92 2.01
CA CYS A 80 2.03 -26.48 0.64
C CYS A 80 0.60 -26.81 0.18
N PHE A 81 -0.27 -25.79 0.09
CA PHE A 81 -1.71 -25.98 -0.19
C PHE A 81 -1.97 -26.80 -1.47
N GLN A 82 -1.10 -26.68 -2.47
CA GLN A 82 -1.22 -27.45 -3.72
C GLN A 82 -0.92 -28.95 -3.56
N VAL A 83 -0.25 -29.33 -2.46
CA VAL A 83 0.08 -30.75 -2.18
C VAL A 83 -0.92 -31.36 -1.20
N THR A 84 -1.08 -30.72 -0.04
CA THR A 84 -2.06 -31.10 0.99
C THR A 84 -2.79 -29.86 1.48
N PRO A 85 -4.04 -29.62 1.03
CA PRO A 85 -4.82 -28.45 1.40
C PRO A 85 -5.20 -28.47 2.89
N TYR A 86 -5.55 -27.29 3.42
CA TYR A 86 -5.95 -27.08 4.81
C TYR A 86 -7.10 -26.07 4.93
N PRO A 87 -7.97 -26.21 5.98
CA PRO A 87 -9.19 -25.42 6.11
C PRO A 87 -8.95 -23.90 6.15
N GLY A 88 -7.96 -23.41 6.90
CA GLY A 88 -7.74 -21.97 7.09
C GLY A 88 -7.51 -21.19 5.80
N TYR A 89 -6.96 -21.82 4.74
CA TYR A 89 -6.87 -21.23 3.41
C TYR A 89 -8.27 -21.01 2.80
N ILE A 90 -9.13 -22.02 2.92
CA ILE A 90 -10.49 -22.00 2.34
C ILE A 90 -11.36 -20.99 3.09
N GLU A 91 -11.35 -21.03 4.42
CA GLU A 91 -12.09 -20.10 5.29
C GLU A 91 -11.74 -18.63 5.00
N LEU A 92 -10.44 -18.35 4.85
CA LEU A 92 -10.00 -17.01 4.50
C LEU A 92 -10.43 -16.61 3.08
N ALA A 93 -10.35 -17.52 2.12
CA ALA A 93 -10.81 -17.27 0.74
C ALA A 93 -12.31 -16.95 0.70
N GLU A 94 -13.13 -17.70 1.44
CA GLU A 94 -14.57 -17.47 1.54
C GLU A 94 -14.88 -16.07 2.14
N LYS A 95 -14.18 -15.70 3.22
CA LYS A 95 -14.31 -14.37 3.83
C LYS A 95 -13.92 -13.25 2.86
N LEU A 96 -12.80 -13.38 2.15
CA LEU A 96 -12.38 -12.36 1.18
C LEU A 96 -13.32 -12.28 -0.04
N ASN A 97 -13.82 -13.42 -0.52
CA ASN A 97 -14.83 -13.45 -1.58
C ASN A 97 -16.11 -12.69 -1.21
N ALA A 98 -16.50 -12.73 0.07
CA ALA A 98 -17.66 -12.01 0.58
C ALA A 98 -17.40 -10.51 0.83
N LEU A 99 -16.15 -10.14 1.15
CA LEU A 99 -15.77 -8.76 1.49
C LEU A 99 -15.52 -7.88 0.25
N VAL A 100 -14.97 -8.46 -0.84
CA VAL A 100 -14.64 -7.69 -2.04
C VAL A 100 -15.93 -7.19 -2.73
N PRO A 101 -16.02 -5.88 -3.09
CA PRO A 101 -17.23 -5.28 -3.61
C PRO A 101 -17.81 -5.96 -4.85
N GLY A 102 -19.14 -5.91 -4.96
CA GLY A 102 -19.93 -6.34 -6.12
C GLY A 102 -20.63 -7.68 -5.94
N PRO A 103 -21.72 -7.92 -6.70
CA PRO A 103 -22.60 -9.07 -6.54
C PRO A 103 -22.10 -10.34 -7.23
N THR A 104 -21.14 -10.23 -8.15
CA THR A 104 -20.66 -11.38 -8.93
C THR A 104 -19.93 -12.40 -8.04
N PRO A 105 -20.14 -13.72 -8.21
CA PRO A 105 -19.36 -14.73 -7.50
C PRO A 105 -17.86 -14.55 -7.70
N LYS A 106 -17.07 -14.69 -6.62
CA LYS A 106 -15.63 -14.44 -6.61
C LYS A 106 -14.82 -15.70 -6.31
N ARG A 107 -13.54 -15.65 -6.66
CA ARG A 107 -12.52 -16.64 -6.28
C ARG A 107 -11.27 -15.92 -5.79
N THR A 108 -10.56 -16.57 -4.88
CA THR A 108 -9.33 -16.05 -4.27
C THR A 108 -8.15 -16.96 -4.56
N LEU A 109 -7.02 -16.36 -4.92
CA LEU A 109 -5.69 -16.97 -4.97
C LEU A 109 -4.84 -16.28 -3.91
N PHE A 110 -4.21 -17.03 -2.99
CA PHE A 110 -3.22 -16.48 -2.08
C PHE A 110 -1.81 -16.61 -2.63
N LEU A 111 -0.95 -15.68 -2.19
CA LEU A 111 0.48 -15.60 -2.50
C LEU A 111 1.20 -15.02 -1.26
N SER A 112 2.51 -14.76 -1.35
CA SER A 112 3.27 -14.29 -0.19
C SER A 112 3.47 -12.77 -0.17
N THR A 113 3.56 -12.13 -1.35
CA THR A 113 3.88 -10.71 -1.46
C THR A 113 2.93 -9.96 -2.40
N GLY A 114 2.77 -8.64 -2.20
CA GLY A 114 1.98 -7.80 -3.10
C GLY A 114 2.49 -7.83 -4.55
N ALA A 115 3.80 -7.92 -4.75
CA ALA A 115 4.38 -8.04 -6.09
C ALA A 115 3.93 -9.33 -6.80
N GLU A 116 3.89 -10.46 -6.08
CA GLU A 116 3.36 -11.71 -6.62
C GLU A 116 1.86 -11.61 -6.94
N ALA A 117 1.08 -10.91 -6.09
CA ALA A 117 -0.34 -10.67 -6.37
C ALA A 117 -0.52 -9.89 -7.68
N VAL A 118 0.23 -8.82 -7.89
CA VAL A 118 0.20 -8.04 -9.14
C VAL A 118 0.62 -8.89 -10.34
N GLU A 119 1.74 -9.64 -10.25
CA GLU A 119 2.19 -10.56 -11.32
C GLU A 119 1.09 -11.55 -11.71
N ASN A 120 0.43 -12.14 -10.73
CA ASN A 120 -0.63 -13.12 -10.99
C ASN A 120 -1.93 -12.47 -11.47
N ALA A 121 -2.27 -11.26 -11.03
CA ALA A 121 -3.40 -10.51 -11.58
C ALA A 121 -3.23 -10.25 -13.08
N ILE A 122 -2.03 -9.84 -13.52
CA ILE A 122 -1.72 -9.67 -14.95
C ILE A 122 -1.74 -11.01 -15.70
N LYS A 123 -1.19 -12.09 -15.12
CA LYS A 123 -1.25 -13.44 -15.71
C LYS A 123 -2.70 -13.89 -15.95
N ILE A 124 -3.56 -13.70 -14.94
CA ILE A 124 -4.98 -14.05 -15.01
C ILE A 124 -5.69 -13.22 -16.06
N ALA A 125 -5.45 -11.89 -16.07
CA ALA A 125 -6.04 -10.99 -17.05
C ALA A 125 -5.69 -11.40 -18.50
N ARG A 126 -4.41 -11.69 -18.75
CA ARG A 126 -3.94 -12.17 -20.05
C ARG A 126 -4.55 -13.54 -20.43
N ALA A 127 -4.63 -14.46 -19.48
CA ALA A 127 -5.22 -15.79 -19.71
C ALA A 127 -6.70 -15.72 -20.04
N HIS A 128 -7.46 -14.81 -19.39
CA HIS A 128 -8.89 -14.63 -19.61
C HIS A 128 -9.18 -13.96 -20.95
N THR A 129 -8.47 -12.89 -21.25
CA THR A 129 -8.76 -12.05 -22.43
C THR A 129 -8.06 -12.56 -23.71
N GLY A 130 -6.99 -13.33 -23.58
CA GLY A 130 -6.10 -13.67 -24.70
C GLY A 130 -5.30 -12.47 -25.22
N ARG A 131 -5.26 -11.35 -24.50
CA ARG A 131 -4.62 -10.09 -24.87
C ARG A 131 -3.35 -9.88 -24.04
N SER A 132 -2.42 -9.06 -24.52
CA SER A 132 -1.11 -8.86 -23.90
C SER A 132 -0.90 -7.47 -23.26
N GLY A 133 -1.53 -6.42 -23.78
CA GLY A 133 -1.35 -5.05 -23.36
C GLY A 133 -1.88 -4.77 -21.96
N THR A 134 -1.20 -3.91 -21.23
CA THR A 134 -1.62 -3.45 -19.90
C THR A 134 -1.41 -1.95 -19.79
N ILE A 135 -2.39 -1.24 -19.27
CA ILE A 135 -2.31 0.19 -18.98
C ILE A 135 -2.15 0.37 -17.47
N ALA A 136 -1.21 1.23 -17.08
CA ALA A 136 -0.93 1.64 -15.71
C ALA A 136 -0.84 3.17 -15.62
N PHE A 137 -0.64 3.72 -14.42
CA PHE A 137 -0.63 5.16 -14.23
C PHE A 137 0.74 5.66 -13.73
N LYS A 138 1.13 6.87 -14.18
CA LYS A 138 2.31 7.58 -13.64
C LYS A 138 2.14 7.80 -12.13
N GLY A 139 3.21 7.62 -11.38
CA GLY A 139 3.17 7.67 -9.92
C GLY A 139 2.73 6.36 -9.24
N GLY A 140 2.09 5.43 -9.96
CA GLY A 140 1.67 4.13 -9.42
C GLY A 140 2.85 3.26 -8.98
N PHE A 141 2.62 2.41 -7.97
CA PHE A 141 3.59 1.44 -7.48
C PHE A 141 2.97 0.04 -7.36
N HIS A 142 3.50 -0.90 -8.13
CA HIS A 142 2.94 -2.25 -8.25
C HIS A 142 3.96 -3.37 -7.93
N GLY A 143 5.04 -3.04 -7.24
CA GLY A 143 6.05 -4.01 -6.80
C GLY A 143 7.41 -3.84 -7.45
N ARG A 144 8.34 -4.73 -7.08
CA ARG A 144 9.75 -4.69 -7.53
C ARG A 144 10.18 -5.93 -8.32
N THR A 145 9.24 -6.76 -8.76
CA THR A 145 9.46 -7.79 -9.77
C THR A 145 9.52 -7.17 -11.16
N MET A 146 9.93 -7.90 -12.19
CA MET A 146 10.11 -7.34 -13.52
C MET A 146 8.82 -6.73 -14.10
N MET A 147 7.67 -7.42 -13.99
CA MET A 147 6.39 -6.86 -14.40
C MET A 147 5.93 -5.77 -13.43
N GLY A 148 6.10 -5.95 -12.11
CA GLY A 148 5.79 -4.93 -11.11
C GLY A 148 6.54 -3.61 -11.38
N MET A 149 7.83 -3.66 -11.75
CA MET A 149 8.61 -2.50 -12.16
C MET A 149 8.17 -1.94 -13.51
N ALA A 150 7.80 -2.80 -14.47
CA ALA A 150 7.23 -2.34 -15.75
C ALA A 150 5.99 -1.49 -15.52
N LEU A 151 5.08 -1.92 -14.64
CA LEU A 151 3.82 -1.23 -14.29
C LEU A 151 4.03 0.00 -13.41
N THR A 152 5.08 0.02 -12.58
CA THR A 152 5.37 1.14 -11.66
C THR A 152 5.67 2.42 -12.42
N GLY A 153 4.98 3.51 -12.09
CA GLY A 153 5.06 4.82 -12.75
C GLY A 153 6.15 5.77 -12.21
N LYS A 154 7.20 5.23 -11.54
CA LYS A 154 8.30 6.01 -10.96
C LYS A 154 9.65 5.36 -11.29
N VAL A 155 10.60 6.15 -11.79
CA VAL A 155 11.92 5.64 -12.24
C VAL A 155 12.84 5.39 -11.04
N VAL A 156 13.14 6.44 -10.29
CA VAL A 156 14.05 6.35 -9.14
C VAL A 156 13.27 6.07 -7.86
N PRO A 157 13.69 5.11 -7.05
CA PRO A 157 14.81 4.17 -7.19
C PRO A 157 14.45 2.85 -7.89
N TYR A 158 13.24 2.68 -8.41
CA TYR A 158 12.67 1.36 -8.72
C TYR A 158 13.14 0.75 -10.05
N LYS A 159 13.34 1.57 -11.08
CA LYS A 159 13.63 1.11 -12.45
C LYS A 159 15.09 1.27 -12.87
N THR A 160 15.83 2.18 -12.26
CA THR A 160 17.17 2.56 -12.69
C THR A 160 18.13 1.36 -12.68
N GLY A 161 18.65 0.99 -13.84
CA GLY A 161 19.64 -0.06 -14.00
C GLY A 161 19.10 -1.49 -14.05
N PHE A 162 17.77 -1.70 -14.02
CA PHE A 162 17.18 -3.04 -14.00
C PHE A 162 16.52 -3.51 -15.30
N GLY A 163 16.49 -2.65 -16.34
CA GLY A 163 15.89 -3.03 -17.64
C GLY A 163 16.69 -4.07 -18.43
N PRO A 164 16.12 -4.64 -19.51
CA PRO A 164 14.80 -4.33 -20.06
C PRO A 164 13.66 -4.92 -19.24
N PHE A 165 12.50 -4.24 -19.26
CA PHE A 165 11.27 -4.71 -18.61
C PHE A 165 10.36 -5.41 -19.61
N PRO A 166 9.35 -6.21 -19.14
CA PRO A 166 8.30 -6.74 -20.00
C PRO A 166 7.63 -5.63 -20.81
N GLY A 167 7.42 -5.88 -22.11
CA GLY A 167 6.80 -4.95 -23.04
C GLY A 167 5.28 -4.86 -22.92
N GLU A 168 4.69 -4.02 -23.77
CA GLU A 168 3.25 -3.76 -23.85
C GLU A 168 2.63 -3.24 -22.55
N VAL A 169 3.39 -2.40 -21.84
CA VAL A 169 2.92 -1.64 -20.67
C VAL A 169 2.95 -0.16 -21.02
N TYR A 170 1.78 0.48 -20.93
CA TYR A 170 1.55 1.88 -21.29
C TYR A 170 1.19 2.68 -20.05
N HIS A 171 1.73 3.90 -19.89
CA HIS A 171 1.52 4.71 -18.71
C HIS A 171 0.74 5.97 -19.02
N LEU A 172 -0.43 6.13 -18.46
CA LEU A 172 -1.22 7.34 -18.49
C LEU A 172 -0.88 8.28 -17.32
N PRO A 173 -1.13 9.59 -17.43
CA PRO A 173 -1.15 10.44 -16.25
C PRO A 173 -2.18 9.94 -15.23
N PHE A 174 -1.97 10.28 -13.94
CA PHE A 174 -2.96 10.03 -12.89
C PHE A 174 -3.69 11.35 -12.58
N PRO A 175 -5.02 11.37 -12.40
CA PRO A 175 -5.74 12.61 -12.14
C PRO A 175 -5.37 13.20 -10.79
N SER A 176 -5.02 14.47 -10.77
CA SER A 176 -4.71 15.23 -9.56
C SER A 176 -4.84 16.72 -9.84
N ASP A 177 -5.92 17.32 -9.37
CA ASP A 177 -6.17 18.76 -9.54
C ASP A 177 -5.05 19.61 -8.95
N TYR A 178 -4.50 19.19 -7.81
CA TYR A 178 -3.36 19.86 -7.18
C TYR A 178 -2.12 19.90 -8.08
N LEU A 179 -1.90 18.89 -8.91
CA LEU A 179 -0.80 18.84 -9.87
C LEU A 179 -1.21 19.37 -11.27
N GLY A 180 -2.42 19.88 -11.42
CA GLY A 180 -2.93 20.41 -12.69
C GLY A 180 -3.24 19.35 -13.74
N VAL A 181 -3.54 18.11 -13.32
CA VAL A 181 -3.95 17.02 -14.22
C VAL A 181 -5.42 16.71 -13.97
N SER A 182 -6.29 17.13 -14.86
CA SER A 182 -7.72 16.87 -14.77
C SER A 182 -8.08 15.44 -15.21
N GLU A 183 -9.27 14.96 -14.80
CA GLU A 183 -9.83 13.70 -15.31
C GLU A 183 -9.97 13.71 -16.84
N ALA A 184 -10.36 14.85 -17.42
CA ALA A 184 -10.48 15.00 -18.86
C ALA A 184 -9.14 14.82 -19.58
N ASP A 185 -8.03 15.33 -19.00
CA ASP A 185 -6.68 15.14 -19.57
C ASP A 185 -6.31 13.67 -19.59
N VAL A 186 -6.64 12.92 -18.52
CA VAL A 186 -6.34 11.49 -18.43
C VAL A 186 -7.17 10.69 -19.44
N LEU A 187 -8.45 11.00 -19.60
CA LEU A 187 -9.30 10.35 -20.60
C LEU A 187 -8.85 10.66 -22.03
N ALA A 188 -8.47 11.90 -22.32
CA ALA A 188 -7.89 12.28 -23.61
C ALA A 188 -6.56 11.55 -23.89
N ALA A 189 -5.71 11.38 -22.86
CA ALA A 189 -4.48 10.59 -22.97
C ALA A 189 -4.77 9.10 -23.23
N LEU A 190 -5.85 8.56 -22.67
CA LEU A 190 -6.28 7.19 -22.94
C LEU A 190 -6.78 7.02 -24.37
N ASP A 191 -7.60 7.94 -24.88
CA ASP A 191 -8.07 7.92 -26.27
C ASP A 191 -6.90 8.05 -27.26
N LEU A 192 -5.91 8.88 -26.92
CA LEU A 192 -4.68 8.99 -27.71
C LEU A 192 -3.87 7.68 -27.66
N CYS A 193 -3.71 7.05 -26.50
CA CYS A 193 -3.05 5.77 -26.37
C CYS A 193 -3.72 4.68 -27.22
N PHE A 194 -5.06 4.65 -27.24
CA PHE A 194 -5.81 3.72 -28.10
C PHE A 194 -5.67 4.00 -29.60
N SER A 195 -5.38 5.24 -29.97
CA SER A 195 -5.24 5.64 -31.37
C SER A 195 -3.81 5.54 -31.89
N SER A 196 -2.79 5.62 -30.99
CA SER A 196 -1.38 5.74 -31.39
C SER A 196 -0.49 4.60 -30.90
N ASP A 197 -0.79 4.00 -29.74
CA ASP A 197 0.13 3.08 -29.10
C ASP A 197 -0.35 1.63 -29.13
N ILE A 198 -1.64 1.39 -28.81
CA ILE A 198 -2.21 0.05 -28.76
C ILE A 198 -3.73 0.07 -28.98
N GLU A 199 -4.22 -0.79 -29.85
CA GLU A 199 -5.66 -0.96 -30.05
C GLU A 199 -6.36 -1.45 -28.77
N PRO A 200 -7.55 -0.94 -28.39
CA PRO A 200 -8.29 -1.39 -27.21
C PRO A 200 -8.52 -2.90 -27.17
N THR A 201 -8.67 -3.53 -28.34
CA THR A 201 -8.86 -4.98 -28.51
C THR A 201 -7.64 -5.81 -28.13
N ARG A 202 -6.48 -5.20 -27.95
CA ARG A 202 -5.24 -5.85 -27.49
C ARG A 202 -4.93 -5.59 -26.01
N VAL A 203 -5.68 -4.68 -25.36
CA VAL A 203 -5.48 -4.38 -23.93
C VAL A 203 -6.19 -5.43 -23.08
N ALA A 204 -5.42 -6.16 -22.27
CA ALA A 204 -5.92 -7.16 -21.33
C ALA A 204 -6.53 -6.49 -20.09
N ALA A 205 -5.84 -5.51 -19.53
CA ALA A 205 -6.24 -4.87 -18.29
C ALA A 205 -5.76 -3.42 -18.17
N ILE A 206 -6.50 -2.66 -17.35
CA ILE A 206 -6.05 -1.40 -16.75
C ILE A 206 -5.86 -1.68 -15.26
N ILE A 207 -4.68 -1.36 -14.71
CA ILE A 207 -4.39 -1.48 -13.28
C ILE A 207 -4.29 -0.09 -12.66
N ILE A 208 -4.97 0.11 -11.53
CA ILE A 208 -4.99 1.38 -10.81
C ILE A 208 -4.99 1.16 -9.30
N GLU A 209 -4.23 1.98 -8.56
CA GLU A 209 -4.41 2.17 -7.13
C GLU A 209 -5.55 3.19 -6.94
N PRO A 210 -6.67 2.86 -6.24
CA PRO A 210 -7.73 3.84 -5.97
C PRO A 210 -7.23 5.05 -5.17
N VAL A 211 -6.19 4.85 -4.36
CA VAL A 211 -5.37 5.91 -3.76
C VAL A 211 -3.91 5.54 -3.98
N GLN A 212 -3.18 6.35 -4.73
CA GLN A 212 -1.76 6.09 -4.98
C GLN A 212 -0.93 6.13 -3.71
N GLY A 213 -0.27 5.02 -3.35
CA GLY A 213 0.58 4.95 -2.17
C GLY A 213 1.90 5.70 -2.36
N GLU A 214 2.82 5.11 -3.09
CA GLU A 214 4.15 5.68 -3.34
C GLU A 214 4.13 6.93 -4.24
N GLY A 215 3.05 7.14 -4.97
CA GLY A 215 2.83 8.31 -5.81
C GLY A 215 2.58 9.60 -5.03
N GLY A 216 2.09 9.51 -3.79
CA GLY A 216 1.86 10.68 -2.94
C GLY A 216 0.47 10.78 -2.32
N PHE A 217 -0.23 9.69 -2.14
CA PHE A 217 -1.58 9.61 -1.55
C PHE A 217 -2.64 10.43 -2.32
N TYR A 218 -2.51 10.48 -3.64
CA TYR A 218 -3.53 11.07 -4.50
C TYR A 218 -4.69 10.09 -4.67
N PRO A 219 -5.93 10.46 -4.27
CA PRO A 219 -7.10 9.63 -4.50
C PRO A 219 -7.62 9.83 -5.93
N ALA A 220 -8.01 8.74 -6.59
CA ALA A 220 -8.85 8.81 -7.76
C ALA A 220 -10.28 9.17 -7.33
N SER A 221 -10.93 10.09 -8.02
CA SER A 221 -12.32 10.44 -7.71
C SER A 221 -13.28 9.30 -8.03
N ALA A 222 -14.45 9.31 -7.39
CA ALA A 222 -15.51 8.35 -7.70
C ALA A 222 -15.99 8.46 -9.17
N SER A 223 -16.06 9.67 -9.70
CA SER A 223 -16.44 9.94 -11.11
C SER A 223 -15.43 9.31 -12.08
N PHE A 224 -14.13 9.52 -11.84
CA PHE A 224 -13.09 8.95 -12.68
C PHE A 224 -13.09 7.42 -12.64
N MET A 225 -13.18 6.81 -11.45
CA MET A 225 -13.22 5.35 -11.29
C MET A 225 -14.46 4.74 -11.99
N LEU A 226 -15.62 5.39 -11.87
CA LEU A 226 -16.84 4.98 -12.57
C LEU A 226 -16.66 5.06 -14.10
N ARG A 227 -16.08 6.16 -14.59
CA ARG A 227 -15.81 6.34 -16.02
C ARG A 227 -14.83 5.31 -16.54
N LEU A 228 -13.78 5.01 -15.77
CA LEU A 228 -12.81 3.97 -16.11
C LEU A 228 -13.46 2.59 -16.18
N ARG A 229 -14.37 2.26 -15.23
CA ARG A 229 -15.14 1.01 -15.26
C ARG A 229 -16.00 0.90 -16.53
N GLN A 230 -16.75 1.95 -16.87
CA GLN A 230 -17.58 2.00 -18.09
C GLN A 230 -16.75 1.77 -19.36
N LEU A 231 -15.58 2.39 -19.45
CA LEU A 231 -14.67 2.23 -20.57
C LEU A 231 -14.11 0.79 -20.65
N CYS A 232 -13.72 0.23 -19.52
CA CYS A 232 -13.31 -1.17 -19.46
C CYS A 232 -14.41 -2.12 -19.94
N ASP A 233 -15.67 -1.89 -19.53
CA ASP A 233 -16.83 -2.68 -19.97
C ASP A 233 -17.05 -2.55 -21.48
N GLN A 234 -16.97 -1.33 -22.01
CA GLN A 234 -17.15 -1.04 -23.43
C GLN A 234 -16.16 -1.81 -24.32
N HIS A 235 -14.92 -1.95 -23.89
CA HIS A 235 -13.85 -2.57 -24.68
C HIS A 235 -13.52 -4.02 -24.26
N GLY A 236 -14.19 -4.56 -23.24
CA GLY A 236 -13.90 -5.87 -22.68
C GLY A 236 -12.48 -5.92 -22.09
N ILE A 237 -12.03 -4.82 -21.48
CA ILE A 237 -10.77 -4.68 -20.74
C ILE A 237 -11.05 -4.97 -19.28
N LEU A 238 -10.18 -5.72 -18.61
CA LEU A 238 -10.34 -5.98 -17.18
C LEU A 238 -9.85 -4.78 -16.35
N LEU A 239 -10.63 -4.38 -15.34
CA LEU A 239 -10.22 -3.39 -14.36
C LEU A 239 -9.61 -4.09 -13.14
N ILE A 240 -8.33 -3.85 -12.88
CA ILE A 240 -7.61 -4.32 -11.71
C ILE A 240 -7.47 -3.16 -10.72
N CYS A 241 -8.11 -3.28 -9.55
CA CYS A 241 -7.92 -2.33 -8.45
C CYS A 241 -6.83 -2.86 -7.52
N ASP A 242 -5.71 -2.13 -7.43
CA ASP A 242 -4.61 -2.44 -6.53
C ASP A 242 -4.86 -1.81 -5.15
N GLU A 243 -5.42 -2.60 -4.25
CA GLU A 243 -5.76 -2.21 -2.87
C GLU A 243 -4.70 -2.67 -1.85
N ILE A 244 -3.50 -2.99 -2.31
CA ILE A 244 -2.41 -3.48 -1.45
C ILE A 244 -2.11 -2.48 -0.33
N GLN A 245 -2.15 -1.18 -0.59
CA GLN A 245 -1.90 -0.16 0.43
C GLN A 245 -3.16 0.50 0.98
N SER A 246 -4.19 0.68 0.18
CA SER A 246 -5.44 1.38 0.52
C SER A 246 -6.47 0.49 1.23
N GLY A 247 -6.36 -0.83 1.10
CA GLY A 247 -7.29 -1.78 1.67
C GLY A 247 -7.23 -1.93 3.20
N PHE A 248 -8.12 -2.78 3.70
CA PHE A 248 -8.23 -3.16 5.12
C PHE A 248 -8.36 -1.95 6.04
N CYS A 249 -9.36 -1.12 5.77
CA CYS A 249 -9.79 0.05 6.56
C CYS A 249 -8.89 1.28 6.48
N ARG A 250 -7.71 1.23 5.85
CA ARG A 250 -6.78 2.37 5.83
C ARG A 250 -7.44 3.68 5.38
N THR A 251 -8.36 3.62 4.43
CA THR A 251 -9.05 4.80 3.87
C THR A 251 -10.39 5.12 4.55
N GLY A 252 -10.76 4.42 5.64
CA GLY A 252 -12.06 4.60 6.31
C GLY A 252 -13.20 3.78 5.69
N LYS A 253 -12.89 2.98 4.67
CA LYS A 253 -13.70 1.89 4.11
C LYS A 253 -12.87 0.63 4.12
N THR A 254 -13.48 -0.54 4.01
CA THR A 254 -12.73 -1.80 3.94
C THR A 254 -11.81 -1.80 2.73
N PHE A 255 -12.31 -1.30 1.60
CA PHE A 255 -11.53 -1.04 0.38
C PHE A 255 -11.85 0.35 -0.19
N ALA A 256 -10.84 1.06 -0.69
CA ALA A 256 -11.02 2.39 -1.27
C ALA A 256 -11.94 2.37 -2.52
N THR A 257 -11.96 1.27 -3.26
CA THR A 257 -12.86 1.04 -4.40
C THR A 257 -14.35 1.25 -4.05
N GLU A 258 -14.74 1.05 -2.79
CA GLU A 258 -16.11 1.25 -2.31
C GLU A 258 -16.60 2.70 -2.44
N TYR A 259 -15.68 3.69 -2.44
CA TYR A 259 -16.06 5.10 -2.62
C TYR A 259 -16.65 5.38 -4.00
N ALA A 260 -16.27 4.60 -5.00
CA ALA A 260 -16.78 4.72 -6.36
C ALA A 260 -18.03 3.86 -6.63
N GLY A 261 -18.36 2.93 -5.73
CA GLY A 261 -19.49 2.01 -5.91
C GLY A 261 -19.36 1.09 -7.13
N ILE A 262 -18.14 0.78 -7.55
CA ILE A 262 -17.86 -0.09 -8.70
C ILE A 262 -17.48 -1.51 -8.24
N GLU A 263 -17.67 -2.47 -9.16
CA GLU A 263 -17.14 -3.83 -9.02
C GLU A 263 -15.90 -3.98 -9.91
N PRO A 264 -14.69 -4.16 -9.33
CA PRO A 264 -13.51 -4.48 -10.13
C PRO A 264 -13.58 -5.92 -10.65
N ASP A 265 -12.90 -6.20 -11.76
CA ASP A 265 -12.79 -7.57 -12.25
C ASP A 265 -11.80 -8.38 -11.43
N ILE A 266 -10.73 -7.72 -10.99
CA ILE A 266 -9.68 -8.27 -10.13
C ILE A 266 -9.29 -7.21 -9.09
N MET A 267 -9.02 -7.65 -7.85
CA MET A 267 -8.46 -6.84 -6.78
C MET A 267 -7.19 -7.50 -6.24
N THR A 268 -6.12 -6.74 -6.06
CA THR A 268 -4.89 -7.21 -5.41
C THR A 268 -4.83 -6.70 -3.98
N LEU A 269 -4.52 -7.60 -3.03
CA LEU A 269 -4.52 -7.38 -1.59
C LEU A 269 -3.21 -7.86 -0.98
N ALA A 270 -2.69 -7.16 0.03
CA ALA A 270 -1.52 -7.57 0.82
C ALA A 270 -1.41 -6.72 2.09
N LYS A 271 -0.19 -6.41 2.53
CA LYS A 271 0.14 -5.52 3.66
C LYS A 271 -0.71 -5.81 4.90
N SER A 272 -1.73 -4.99 5.17
CA SER A 272 -2.56 -5.11 6.37
C SER A 272 -3.45 -6.36 6.41
N LEU A 273 -3.49 -7.15 5.35
CA LEU A 273 -4.27 -8.40 5.28
C LEU A 273 -3.96 -9.35 6.45
N ALA A 274 -2.68 -9.46 6.84
CA ALA A 274 -2.25 -10.47 7.82
C ALA A 274 -1.47 -9.88 9.02
N GLY A 275 -1.62 -8.56 9.31
CA GLY A 275 -1.10 -7.95 10.54
C GLY A 275 0.41 -8.11 10.75
N GLY A 276 1.20 -8.05 9.68
CA GLY A 276 2.66 -8.18 9.70
C GLY A 276 3.20 -9.50 9.16
N PHE A 277 2.37 -10.51 8.96
CA PHE A 277 2.77 -11.79 8.36
C PHE A 277 2.72 -11.71 6.84
N PRO A 278 3.72 -12.27 6.11
CA PRO A 278 3.74 -12.26 4.64
C PRO A 278 2.56 -13.01 4.05
N LEU A 279 1.62 -12.26 3.47
CA LEU A 279 0.45 -12.79 2.75
C LEU A 279 -0.03 -11.75 1.74
N SER A 280 -0.44 -12.24 0.59
CA SER A 280 -1.18 -11.45 -0.39
C SER A 280 -2.28 -12.29 -1.04
N ALA A 281 -3.23 -11.61 -1.65
CA ALA A 281 -4.32 -12.26 -2.36
C ALA A 281 -4.62 -11.56 -3.68
N VAL A 282 -5.08 -12.33 -4.64
CA VAL A 282 -5.78 -11.88 -5.82
C VAL A 282 -7.21 -12.38 -5.70
N VAL A 283 -8.16 -11.46 -5.65
CA VAL A 283 -9.59 -11.77 -5.56
C VAL A 283 -10.28 -11.19 -6.79
N GLY A 284 -11.11 -11.94 -7.47
CA GLY A 284 -11.79 -11.45 -8.67
C GLY A 284 -13.01 -12.25 -9.04
N LYS A 285 -13.70 -11.79 -10.08
CA LYS A 285 -14.86 -12.49 -10.65
C LYS A 285 -14.52 -13.93 -10.99
N ALA A 286 -15.33 -14.88 -10.58
CA ALA A 286 -15.04 -16.31 -10.70
C ALA A 286 -14.71 -16.75 -12.13
N GLU A 287 -15.39 -16.20 -13.12
CA GLU A 287 -15.11 -16.49 -14.54
C GLU A 287 -13.71 -16.02 -14.97
N VAL A 288 -13.28 -14.85 -14.49
CA VAL A 288 -11.96 -14.28 -14.75
C VAL A 288 -10.87 -15.10 -14.05
N MET A 289 -11.07 -15.36 -12.75
CA MET A 289 -10.09 -16.10 -11.93
C MET A 289 -9.88 -17.54 -12.39
N ASN A 290 -10.89 -18.19 -12.95
CA ASN A 290 -10.84 -19.56 -13.45
C ASN A 290 -10.22 -19.70 -14.86
N ALA A 291 -9.77 -18.61 -15.48
CA ALA A 291 -9.18 -18.67 -16.83
C ALA A 291 -7.83 -19.41 -16.88
N ALA A 292 -7.08 -19.43 -15.80
CA ALA A 292 -5.82 -20.16 -15.72
C ALA A 292 -6.07 -21.67 -15.54
N LYS A 293 -5.34 -22.49 -16.31
CA LYS A 293 -5.42 -23.96 -16.18
C LYS A 293 -4.88 -24.43 -14.82
N PRO A 294 -5.37 -25.57 -14.29
CA PRO A 294 -4.82 -26.17 -13.07
C PRO A 294 -3.29 -26.31 -13.14
N GLY A 295 -2.61 -25.91 -12.05
CA GLY A 295 -1.16 -25.86 -11.97
C GLY A 295 -0.50 -24.60 -12.55
N GLY A 296 -1.26 -23.71 -13.21
CA GLY A 296 -0.74 -22.45 -13.77
C GLY A 296 -0.52 -21.32 -12.77
N LEU A 297 -1.15 -21.42 -11.60
CA LEU A 297 -1.06 -20.44 -10.51
C LEU A 297 -0.66 -21.12 -9.21
N GLY A 298 -0.03 -20.38 -8.30
CA GLY A 298 0.35 -20.86 -6.97
C GLY A 298 1.80 -20.54 -6.60
N GLY A 299 2.28 -21.17 -5.56
CA GLY A 299 3.63 -21.03 -5.03
C GLY A 299 3.81 -21.89 -3.77
N THR A 300 5.01 -22.37 -3.50
CA THR A 300 5.31 -23.25 -2.36
C THR A 300 4.82 -22.69 -1.04
N TYR A 301 5.03 -21.39 -0.79
CA TYR A 301 4.63 -20.70 0.44
C TYR A 301 3.32 -19.91 0.31
N ALA A 302 2.69 -19.95 -0.87
CA ALA A 302 1.47 -19.20 -1.13
C ALA A 302 0.34 -19.61 -0.18
N GLY A 303 -0.22 -18.60 0.52
CA GLY A 303 -1.25 -18.84 1.52
C GLY A 303 -0.73 -19.62 2.74
N SER A 304 0.45 -19.27 3.26
CA SER A 304 1.03 -19.90 4.48
C SER A 304 -0.03 -20.09 5.58
N PRO A 305 -0.12 -21.28 6.22
CA PRO A 305 -1.10 -21.56 7.27
C PRO A 305 -1.06 -20.55 8.41
N ILE A 306 0.16 -20.13 8.81
CA ILE A 306 0.39 -19.14 9.86
C ILE A 306 -0.17 -17.78 9.46
N ALA A 307 0.10 -17.37 8.21
CA ALA A 307 -0.37 -16.09 7.69
C ALA A 307 -1.89 -16.09 7.44
N CYS A 308 -2.48 -17.22 7.03
CA CYS A 308 -3.94 -17.37 6.94
C CYS A 308 -4.62 -17.26 8.31
N ALA A 309 -4.06 -17.91 9.35
CA ALA A 309 -4.57 -17.78 10.72
C ALA A 309 -4.46 -16.34 11.24
N ALA A 310 -3.35 -15.65 10.96
CA ALA A 310 -3.18 -14.24 11.28
C ALA A 310 -4.23 -13.37 10.57
N ALA A 311 -4.46 -13.59 9.27
CA ALA A 311 -5.40 -12.82 8.47
C ALA A 311 -6.85 -13.02 8.93
N LEU A 312 -7.26 -14.24 9.29
CA LEU A 312 -8.58 -14.50 9.88
C LEU A 312 -8.78 -13.69 11.15
N ALA A 313 -7.78 -13.66 12.04
CA ALA A 313 -7.82 -12.85 13.25
C ALA A 313 -7.82 -11.34 12.96
N VAL A 314 -7.08 -10.87 11.94
CA VAL A 314 -7.13 -9.47 11.49
C VAL A 314 -8.53 -9.06 11.05
N LEU A 315 -9.23 -9.91 10.28
CA LEU A 315 -10.60 -9.62 9.86
C LEU A 315 -11.56 -9.51 11.05
N GLU A 316 -11.38 -10.35 12.07
CA GLU A 316 -12.16 -10.24 13.31
C GLU A 316 -11.85 -8.93 14.08
N VAL A 317 -10.58 -8.55 14.20
CA VAL A 317 -10.19 -7.26 14.84
C VAL A 317 -10.79 -6.07 14.10
N ILE A 318 -10.79 -6.10 12.76
CA ILE A 318 -11.38 -5.04 11.92
C ILE A 318 -12.85 -4.81 12.29
N GLU A 319 -13.62 -5.90 12.45
CA GLU A 319 -15.04 -5.84 12.79
C GLU A 319 -15.26 -5.43 14.25
N GLU A 320 -14.63 -6.13 15.20
CA GLU A 320 -14.82 -5.92 16.64
C GLU A 320 -14.37 -4.53 17.11
N GLU A 321 -13.24 -4.05 16.59
CA GLU A 321 -12.71 -2.73 16.95
C GLU A 321 -13.18 -1.60 16.02
N GLN A 322 -14.07 -1.90 15.06
CA GLN A 322 -14.66 -0.92 14.15
C GLN A 322 -13.60 -0.06 13.42
N LEU A 323 -12.58 -0.73 12.83
CA LEU A 323 -11.41 -0.03 12.31
C LEU A 323 -11.72 0.95 11.17
N ASN A 324 -12.83 0.78 10.43
CA ASN A 324 -13.27 1.78 9.43
C ASN A 324 -13.60 3.12 10.08
N GLN A 325 -14.34 3.12 11.21
CA GLN A 325 -14.70 4.33 11.93
C GLN A 325 -13.48 4.96 12.62
N ARG A 326 -12.61 4.11 13.20
CA ARG A 326 -11.35 4.57 13.79
C ARG A 326 -10.46 5.26 12.74
N ALA A 327 -10.36 4.70 11.53
CA ALA A 327 -9.60 5.30 10.44
C ALA A 327 -10.14 6.68 10.03
N GLN A 328 -11.47 6.85 10.00
CA GLN A 328 -12.08 8.15 9.72
C GLN A 328 -11.74 9.16 10.81
N ALA A 329 -11.97 8.81 12.08
CA ALA A 329 -11.69 9.69 13.21
C ALA A 329 -10.20 10.06 13.31
N GLN A 330 -9.30 9.08 13.14
CA GLN A 330 -7.85 9.32 13.15
C GLN A 330 -7.42 10.23 11.99
N GLY A 331 -7.99 10.01 10.79
CA GLY A 331 -7.71 10.85 9.63
C GLY A 331 -8.18 12.30 9.81
N GLU A 332 -9.35 12.51 10.40
CA GLU A 332 -9.86 13.84 10.76
C GLU A 332 -8.97 14.54 11.79
N GLN A 333 -8.55 13.83 12.84
CA GLN A 333 -7.62 14.33 13.86
C GLN A 333 -6.30 14.79 13.21
N ILE A 334 -5.68 13.94 12.39
CA ILE A 334 -4.43 14.27 11.72
C ILE A 334 -4.61 15.48 10.79
N LYS A 335 -5.63 15.48 9.94
CA LYS A 335 -5.88 16.57 8.98
C LYS A 335 -6.14 17.89 9.70
N ALA A 336 -6.94 17.90 10.79
CA ALA A 336 -7.20 19.11 11.57
C ALA A 336 -5.92 19.70 12.13
N ARG A 337 -5.01 18.89 12.69
CA ARG A 337 -3.72 19.36 13.20
C ARG A 337 -2.82 19.88 12.06
N LEU A 338 -2.76 19.17 10.94
CA LEU A 338 -1.96 19.62 9.79
C LEU A 338 -2.47 20.94 9.21
N GLN A 339 -3.79 21.17 9.18
CA GLN A 339 -4.39 22.44 8.77
C GLN A 339 -3.96 23.60 9.69
N GLN A 340 -3.97 23.40 11.01
CA GLN A 340 -3.45 24.39 11.96
C GLN A 340 -1.95 24.69 11.72
N LEU A 341 -1.15 23.66 11.41
CA LEU A 341 0.24 23.86 11.05
C LEU A 341 0.40 24.64 9.73
N ALA A 342 -0.44 24.38 8.74
CA ALA A 342 -0.42 25.07 7.44
C ALA A 342 -0.75 26.57 7.55
N GLU A 343 -1.46 27.01 8.59
CA GLU A 343 -1.66 28.44 8.86
C GLU A 343 -0.36 29.15 9.25
N ARG A 344 0.58 28.43 9.86
CA ARG A 344 1.85 28.93 10.41
C ARG A 344 3.06 28.64 9.52
N PHE A 345 2.98 27.62 8.68
CA PHE A 345 4.10 27.12 7.88
C PHE A 345 3.78 27.18 6.37
N ASP A 346 4.38 28.14 5.67
CA ASP A 346 4.21 28.32 4.21
C ASP A 346 4.78 27.18 3.35
N CYS A 347 5.49 26.25 3.97
CA CYS A 347 6.02 25.08 3.30
C CYS A 347 4.97 23.97 3.12
N ILE A 348 3.81 24.04 3.78
CA ILE A 348 2.72 23.07 3.60
C ILE A 348 1.84 23.54 2.45
N GLY A 349 1.90 22.81 1.31
CA GLY A 349 1.18 23.16 0.10
C GLY A 349 -0.16 22.49 -0.03
N ASP A 350 -0.27 21.22 0.42
CA ASP A 350 -1.51 20.45 0.34
C ASP A 350 -1.59 19.42 1.47
N ILE A 351 -2.82 19.15 1.92
CA ILE A 351 -3.17 18.13 2.90
C ILE A 351 -4.32 17.33 2.33
N ARG A 352 -4.12 16.02 2.12
CA ARG A 352 -5.08 15.19 1.41
C ARG A 352 -5.17 13.78 1.95
N GLY A 353 -6.12 13.02 1.43
CA GLY A 353 -6.31 11.61 1.60
C GLY A 353 -7.57 11.22 2.37
N PRO A 354 -8.19 10.07 2.05
CA PRO A 354 -9.35 9.54 2.73
C PRO A 354 -8.98 8.78 4.00
N GLY A 355 -9.85 8.86 5.02
CA GLY A 355 -9.65 8.17 6.28
C GLY A 355 -8.28 8.46 6.88
N ALA A 356 -7.59 7.43 7.36
CA ALA A 356 -6.25 7.52 7.93
C ALA A 356 -5.10 7.35 6.90
N MET A 357 -5.41 7.43 5.61
CA MET A 357 -4.40 7.51 4.56
C MET A 357 -4.12 8.97 4.23
N VAL A 358 -3.51 9.70 5.16
CA VAL A 358 -3.30 11.16 5.10
C VAL A 358 -1.90 11.48 4.62
N ALA A 359 -1.77 12.50 3.78
CA ALA A 359 -0.51 13.05 3.32
C ALA A 359 -0.44 14.57 3.50
N MET A 360 0.79 15.07 3.70
CA MET A 360 1.15 16.47 3.70
C MET A 360 2.21 16.70 2.63
N GLU A 361 1.94 17.58 1.67
CA GLU A 361 2.89 17.90 0.61
C GLU A 361 3.70 19.16 0.94
N LEU A 362 5.02 19.06 0.83
CA LEU A 362 5.93 20.16 1.15
C LEU A 362 6.41 20.86 -0.11
N VAL A 363 6.27 22.18 -0.12
CA VAL A 363 6.57 23.06 -1.26
C VAL A 363 7.25 24.35 -0.76
N LYS A 364 7.78 25.15 -1.68
CA LYS A 364 8.32 26.47 -1.37
C LYS A 364 7.24 27.53 -1.56
N GLN A 365 6.96 28.30 -0.50
CA GLN A 365 6.04 29.46 -0.57
C GLN A 365 4.63 29.11 -1.09
N ARG A 366 4.08 27.96 -0.67
CA ARG A 366 2.75 27.44 -1.09
C ARG A 366 2.60 27.21 -2.60
N ASP A 367 3.69 27.16 -3.34
CA ASP A 367 3.67 26.98 -4.80
C ASP A 367 3.78 25.48 -5.16
N ALA A 368 2.72 24.89 -5.68
CA ALA A 368 2.67 23.49 -6.11
C ALA A 368 3.71 23.17 -7.19
N ALA A 369 4.14 24.15 -7.99
CA ALA A 369 5.19 23.98 -9.00
C ALA A 369 6.61 23.88 -8.39
N ARG A 370 6.77 24.20 -7.08
CA ARG A 370 8.06 24.27 -6.40
C ARG A 370 8.15 23.25 -5.23
N PRO A 371 8.24 21.92 -5.54
CA PRO A 371 8.36 20.91 -4.49
C PRO A 371 9.62 21.09 -3.67
N ASP A 372 9.57 20.78 -2.35
CA ASP A 372 10.71 20.88 -1.44
C ASP A 372 11.14 19.50 -0.89
N ALA A 373 11.83 18.75 -1.73
CA ALA A 373 12.36 17.42 -1.37
C ALA A 373 13.44 17.51 -0.28
N ASP A 374 14.22 18.60 -0.26
CA ASP A 374 15.28 18.79 0.74
C ASP A 374 14.70 19.05 2.14
N LEU A 375 13.66 19.89 2.24
CA LEU A 375 12.95 20.09 3.50
C LEU A 375 12.29 18.78 3.95
N THR A 376 11.69 18.03 3.03
CA THR A 376 11.06 16.73 3.32
C THR A 376 12.07 15.75 3.93
N LYS A 377 13.25 15.67 3.36
CA LYS A 377 14.33 14.82 3.87
C LYS A 377 14.81 15.27 5.26
N ARG A 378 15.00 16.59 5.47
CA ARG A 378 15.37 17.12 6.79
C ARG A 378 14.28 16.85 7.83
N LEU A 379 13.01 17.04 7.47
CA LEU A 379 11.88 16.79 8.37
C LEU A 379 11.85 15.33 8.85
N VAL A 380 12.00 14.37 7.95
CA VAL A 380 12.04 12.94 8.31
C VAL A 380 13.21 12.64 9.26
N ALA A 381 14.39 13.23 8.99
CA ALA A 381 15.55 13.07 9.88
C ALA A 381 15.33 13.71 11.26
N GLU A 382 14.76 14.90 11.33
CA GLU A 382 14.47 15.60 12.58
C GLU A 382 13.36 14.92 13.40
N ALA A 383 12.36 14.34 12.73
CA ALA A 383 11.33 13.52 13.37
C ALA A 383 11.94 12.26 14.03
N GLY A 384 12.81 11.56 13.31
CA GLY A 384 13.50 10.38 13.84
C GLY A 384 14.35 10.69 15.09
N LYS A 385 15.04 11.84 15.13
CA LYS A 385 15.80 12.27 16.31
C LYS A 385 14.92 12.54 17.55
N ARG A 386 13.64 12.83 17.32
CA ARG A 386 12.64 13.13 18.36
C ARG A 386 11.79 11.91 18.74
N GLY A 387 12.09 10.74 18.18
CA GLY A 387 11.32 9.53 18.45
C GLY A 387 10.03 9.40 17.64
N LEU A 388 9.95 10.02 16.46
CA LEU A 388 8.82 9.85 15.53
C LEU A 388 9.29 9.22 14.21
N VAL A 389 8.74 8.08 13.84
CA VAL A 389 9.02 7.43 12.57
C VAL A 389 8.06 7.95 11.51
N LEU A 390 8.58 8.66 10.51
CA LEU A 390 7.83 9.20 9.38
C LEU A 390 8.36 8.63 8.06
N LEU A 391 7.49 8.58 7.05
CA LEU A 391 7.84 8.18 5.69
C LEU A 391 7.60 9.32 4.70
N ALA A 392 8.57 9.51 3.80
CA ALA A 392 8.39 10.33 2.61
C ALA A 392 7.97 9.47 1.40
N CYS A 393 7.24 10.09 0.47
CA CYS A 393 6.85 9.51 -0.81
C CYS A 393 6.66 10.60 -1.87
N GLY A 394 5.94 10.28 -2.95
CA GLY A 394 5.71 11.19 -4.08
C GLY A 394 6.76 11.05 -5.16
N VAL A 395 6.34 11.28 -6.42
CA VAL A 395 7.26 11.27 -7.57
C VAL A 395 8.36 12.33 -7.42
N ARG A 396 8.01 13.47 -6.81
CA ARG A 396 8.91 14.60 -6.55
C ARG A 396 9.59 14.54 -5.17
N ALA A 397 9.40 13.43 -4.40
CA ALA A 397 9.99 13.16 -3.08
C ALA A 397 9.70 14.25 -2.02
N ASN A 398 8.56 14.92 -2.11
CA ASN A 398 8.18 16.06 -1.27
C ASN A 398 6.88 15.83 -0.46
N VAL A 399 6.47 14.58 -0.30
CA VAL A 399 5.24 14.22 0.42
C VAL A 399 5.59 13.47 1.69
N ILE A 400 5.06 13.89 2.83
CA ILE A 400 5.05 13.14 4.08
C ILE A 400 3.73 12.38 4.16
N ARG A 401 3.79 11.08 4.47
CA ARG A 401 2.62 10.21 4.64
C ARG A 401 2.47 9.76 6.08
N PHE A 402 1.24 9.79 6.55
CA PHE A 402 0.84 9.39 7.90
C PHE A 402 0.16 8.03 7.83
N LEU A 403 0.75 7.04 8.48
CA LEU A 403 0.32 5.64 8.41
C LEU A 403 0.29 5.02 9.81
N ALA A 404 -0.02 5.79 10.85
CA ALA A 404 -0.15 5.24 12.20
C ALA A 404 -1.10 4.03 12.21
N PRO A 405 -0.87 3.00 13.05
CA PRO A 405 -1.84 1.93 13.28
C PRO A 405 -3.23 2.50 13.60
N LEU A 406 -4.29 1.90 13.08
CA LEU A 406 -5.67 2.36 13.33
C LEU A 406 -6.11 2.11 14.78
N THR A 407 -5.38 1.26 15.47
CA THR A 407 -5.54 0.94 16.89
C THR A 407 -4.80 1.91 17.82
N ALA A 408 -4.03 2.86 17.29
CA ALA A 408 -3.38 3.89 18.08
C ALA A 408 -4.42 4.73 18.83
N SER A 409 -4.13 5.08 20.10
CA SER A 409 -5.01 5.97 20.85
C SER A 409 -4.93 7.40 20.30
N PRO A 410 -6.01 8.21 20.41
CA PRO A 410 -5.97 9.60 20.01
C PRO A 410 -4.84 10.39 20.70
N ALA A 411 -4.59 10.14 21.99
CA ALA A 411 -3.52 10.79 22.74
C ALA A 411 -2.13 10.48 22.18
N LEU A 412 -1.88 9.23 21.72
CA LEU A 412 -0.62 8.87 21.11
C LEU A 412 -0.46 9.50 19.71
N VAL A 413 -1.57 9.64 18.98
CA VAL A 413 -1.57 10.36 17.70
C VAL A 413 -1.24 11.83 17.92
N ASP A 414 -1.83 12.48 18.93
CA ASP A 414 -1.53 13.88 19.29
C ASP A 414 -0.05 14.05 19.70
N GLU A 415 0.48 13.14 20.53
CA GLU A 415 1.91 13.15 20.89
C GLU A 415 2.80 13.09 19.64
N GLY A 416 2.49 12.20 18.70
CA GLY A 416 3.22 12.11 17.42
C GLY A 416 3.13 13.37 16.58
N LEU A 417 1.97 14.05 16.57
CA LEU A 417 1.77 15.31 15.86
C LEU A 417 2.50 16.48 16.53
N ASP A 418 2.64 16.46 17.85
CA ASP A 418 3.47 17.44 18.59
C ASP A 418 4.97 17.26 18.25
N LEU A 419 5.43 16.01 18.15
CA LEU A 419 6.80 15.73 17.70
C LEU A 419 7.01 16.12 16.23
N LEU A 420 6.01 15.98 15.38
CA LEU A 420 6.03 16.46 13.99
C LEU A 420 6.21 17.98 13.94
N GLU A 421 5.46 18.74 14.73
CA GLU A 421 5.58 20.21 14.78
C GLU A 421 6.97 20.64 15.20
N GLN A 422 7.53 20.04 16.27
CA GLN A 422 8.89 20.30 16.71
C GLN A 422 9.94 19.96 15.63
N ALA A 423 9.74 18.84 14.93
CA ALA A 423 10.61 18.44 13.84
C ALA A 423 10.53 19.41 12.65
N LEU A 424 9.33 19.91 12.32
CA LEU A 424 9.14 20.88 11.25
C LEU A 424 9.81 22.22 11.54
N LEU A 425 9.70 22.72 12.77
CA LEU A 425 10.43 23.92 13.25
C LEU A 425 11.94 23.75 13.09
N ALA A 426 12.49 22.62 13.53
CA ALA A 426 13.92 22.35 13.43
C ALA A 426 14.41 22.11 12.00
N ALA A 427 13.57 21.61 11.12
CA ALA A 427 13.93 21.35 9.72
C ALA A 427 13.97 22.63 8.87
N GLN A 428 13.31 23.71 9.30
CA GLN A 428 13.31 25.02 8.63
C GLN A 428 14.48 25.93 9.03
N GLY A 429 15.00 25.78 10.24
CA GLY A 429 16.18 26.49 10.75
C GLY A 429 17.46 25.86 10.30
#